data_a000e76195f5db912106cdfa0d025c22
#
_entry.id   a000e76195f5db912106cdfa0d025c22
#
_cell.length_a   1.000
_cell.length_b   1.000
_cell.length_c   1.000
_cell.angle_alpha   90.00
_cell.angle_beta   90.00
_cell.angle_gamma   90.00
#
_symmetry.space_group_name_H-M   'P 1'
#
loop_
_entity.id
_entity.type
_entity.pdbx_description
1 polymer ?
#
loop_
_entity_poly.entity_id
_entity_poly.type
_entity_poly.pdbx_seq_one_letter_code
_entity_poly.pdbx_strand_id
1 'polypeptide(L)'
;MSKVIGIDLGTTNSCVAVVEGGKPVVITNAEGERTTPSVVAFTKDGERLVGGAAKRQIATNSGRTVSSIKRHMGSDYRVHIDGRDLTPQEISAMILTKIRRDAESYLGEPVTEAVITVPAYFDDSQRKATQDAGRIAGLNVLRIINEPTAAAVAYGLDNEAPQKILVYDLGGGTFDVSIIEIEDGTFTVLATGGDTHLGGDDFDERIVEWAVAEHSGPQCGPRRHGPPEGGSGKGQEGAFQCAFRPAEPAVHRGGQGWPSPSGSEPGPPPV
;
A
#
# COMPACT_ATOMS: atom_id res chain seq x y z
N MET A 1 -22.04 16.51 -16.20
CA MET A 1 -20.58 16.59 -16.00
C MET A 1 -20.20 15.28 -15.33
N SER A 2 -19.17 14.57 -15.84
CA SER A 2 -18.68 13.37 -15.15
C SER A 2 -18.18 13.77 -13.76
N LYS A 3 -18.43 12.91 -12.76
CA LYS A 3 -17.90 13.15 -11.42
C LYS A 3 -16.39 12.92 -11.41
N VAL A 4 -15.66 13.83 -10.77
CA VAL A 4 -14.23 13.65 -10.50
C VAL A 4 -14.06 12.82 -9.25
N ILE A 5 -13.23 11.79 -9.29
CA ILE A 5 -12.89 10.99 -8.11
C ILE A 5 -11.50 11.35 -7.58
N GLY A 6 -11.34 11.28 -6.28
CA GLY A 6 -10.04 11.35 -5.61
C GLY A 6 -9.53 9.94 -5.33
N ILE A 7 -8.31 9.64 -5.71
CA ILE A 7 -7.69 8.33 -5.51
C ILE A 7 -6.42 8.50 -4.66
N ASP A 8 -6.37 7.78 -3.55
CA ASP A 8 -5.13 7.50 -2.85
C ASP A 8 -4.59 6.16 -3.36
N LEU A 9 -3.50 6.22 -4.15
CA LEU A 9 -2.83 5.04 -4.69
C LEU A 9 -1.70 4.63 -3.74
N GLY A 10 -2.06 3.98 -2.64
CA GLY A 10 -1.11 3.55 -1.61
C GLY A 10 -0.27 2.32 -2.01
N THR A 11 0.86 2.12 -1.33
CA THR A 11 1.75 0.96 -1.54
C THR A 11 1.05 -0.35 -1.19
N THR A 12 0.38 -0.38 -0.05
CA THR A 12 -0.28 -1.58 0.49
C THR A 12 -1.77 -1.61 0.19
N ASN A 13 -2.46 -0.48 0.38
CA ASN A 13 -3.88 -0.33 0.13
C ASN A 13 -4.14 0.98 -0.61
N SER A 14 -5.13 0.96 -1.49
CA SER A 14 -5.62 2.15 -2.19
C SER A 14 -7.04 2.48 -1.76
N CYS A 15 -7.40 3.74 -1.87
CA CYS A 15 -8.71 4.26 -1.47
C CYS A 15 -9.26 5.19 -2.55
N VAL A 16 -10.59 5.26 -2.69
CA VAL A 16 -11.25 6.18 -3.62
C VAL A 16 -12.39 6.92 -2.93
N ALA A 17 -12.52 8.19 -3.24
CA ALA A 17 -13.57 9.04 -2.71
C ALA A 17 -14.17 9.94 -3.80
N VAL A 18 -15.38 10.39 -3.55
CA VAL A 18 -16.12 11.36 -4.37
C VAL A 18 -16.69 12.45 -3.47
N VAL A 19 -16.95 13.63 -4.02
CA VAL A 19 -17.69 14.68 -3.29
C VAL A 19 -19.18 14.52 -3.55
N GLU A 20 -19.96 14.29 -2.49
CA GLU A 20 -21.41 14.20 -2.49
C GLU A 20 -22.00 15.19 -1.49
N GLY A 21 -22.93 16.02 -1.95
CA GLY A 21 -23.52 17.06 -1.08
C GLY A 21 -22.50 18.02 -0.46
N GLY A 22 -21.38 18.26 -1.13
CA GLY A 22 -20.30 19.12 -0.65
C GLY A 22 -19.35 18.47 0.39
N LYS A 23 -19.49 17.16 0.63
CA LYS A 23 -18.66 16.41 1.56
C LYS A 23 -17.94 15.26 0.85
N PRO A 24 -16.68 14.95 1.24
CA PRO A 24 -16.00 13.77 0.73
C PRO A 24 -16.64 12.49 1.28
N VAL A 25 -16.90 11.55 0.39
CA VAL A 25 -17.45 10.22 0.71
C VAL A 25 -16.52 9.17 0.15
N VAL A 26 -16.02 8.29 1.01
CA VAL A 26 -15.20 7.15 0.59
C VAL A 26 -16.11 6.11 -0.04
N ILE A 27 -15.81 5.73 -1.27
CA ILE A 27 -16.54 4.70 -2.03
C ILE A 27 -16.10 3.33 -1.54
N THR A 28 -17.05 2.45 -1.24
CA THR A 28 -16.78 1.04 -0.98
C THR A 28 -16.56 0.29 -2.28
N ASN A 29 -15.60 -0.64 -2.27
CA ASN A 29 -15.34 -1.51 -3.42
C ASN A 29 -16.43 -2.60 -3.57
N ALA A 30 -16.35 -3.40 -4.63
CA ALA A 30 -17.29 -4.48 -4.89
C ALA A 30 -17.33 -5.56 -3.80
N GLU A 31 -16.28 -5.65 -2.98
CA GLU A 31 -16.19 -6.54 -1.82
C GLU A 31 -16.79 -5.94 -0.53
N GLY A 32 -17.28 -4.71 -0.57
CA GLY A 32 -17.85 -4.00 0.57
C GLY A 32 -16.84 -3.30 1.48
N GLU A 33 -15.57 -3.28 1.08
CA GLU A 33 -14.47 -2.68 1.85
C GLU A 33 -14.22 -1.24 1.42
N ARG A 34 -13.78 -0.39 2.35
CA ARG A 34 -13.45 1.02 2.07
C ARG A 34 -12.06 1.20 1.45
N THR A 35 -11.23 0.17 1.49
CA THR A 35 -9.90 0.16 0.88
C THR A 35 -9.75 -1.07 -0.01
N THR A 36 -8.95 -0.95 -1.05
CA THR A 36 -8.62 -2.03 -1.97
C THR A 36 -7.14 -2.35 -1.84
N PRO A 37 -6.75 -3.58 -1.48
CA PRO A 37 -5.34 -3.97 -1.46
C PRO A 37 -4.67 -3.68 -2.81
N SER A 38 -3.50 -3.05 -2.78
CA SER A 38 -2.70 -2.71 -3.97
C SER A 38 -1.92 -3.93 -4.47
N VAL A 39 -2.65 -5.01 -4.74
CA VAL A 39 -2.11 -6.32 -5.12
C VAL A 39 -2.75 -6.77 -6.42
N VAL A 40 -1.92 -7.29 -7.32
CA VAL A 40 -2.33 -7.88 -8.61
C VAL A 40 -1.81 -9.30 -8.69
N ALA A 41 -2.66 -10.26 -9.06
CA ALA A 41 -2.25 -11.64 -9.27
C ALA A 41 -2.72 -12.13 -10.65
N PHE A 42 -1.94 -13.04 -11.23
CA PHE A 42 -2.24 -13.69 -12.50
C PHE A 42 -2.44 -15.17 -12.25
N THR A 43 -3.59 -15.71 -12.62
CA THR A 43 -3.88 -17.14 -12.50
C THR A 43 -3.15 -17.94 -13.59
N LYS A 44 -3.10 -19.26 -13.41
CA LYS A 44 -2.51 -20.15 -14.45
C LYS A 44 -3.31 -20.14 -15.76
N ASP A 45 -4.60 -19.81 -15.67
CA ASP A 45 -5.50 -19.72 -16.83
C ASP A 45 -5.45 -18.35 -17.51
N GLY A 46 -4.56 -17.45 -17.05
CA GLY A 46 -4.36 -16.11 -17.61
C GLY A 46 -5.37 -15.05 -17.11
N GLU A 47 -6.20 -15.39 -16.13
CA GLU A 47 -7.08 -14.42 -15.48
C GLU A 47 -6.27 -13.45 -14.60
N ARG A 48 -6.68 -12.19 -14.58
CA ARG A 48 -6.09 -11.16 -13.73
C ARG A 48 -7.00 -10.85 -12.56
N LEU A 49 -6.48 -11.03 -11.36
CA LEU A 49 -7.14 -10.69 -10.10
C LEU A 49 -6.51 -9.41 -9.53
N VAL A 50 -7.32 -8.56 -8.90
CA VAL A 50 -6.85 -7.31 -8.26
C VAL A 50 -7.53 -7.16 -6.90
N GLY A 51 -6.81 -6.59 -5.94
CA GLY A 51 -7.37 -6.30 -4.62
C GLY A 51 -7.40 -7.51 -3.70
N GLY A 52 -8.46 -7.69 -2.94
CA GLY A 52 -8.62 -8.75 -1.94
C GLY A 52 -8.47 -10.16 -2.51
N ALA A 53 -8.99 -10.41 -3.71
CA ALA A 53 -8.85 -11.70 -4.39
C ALA A 53 -7.38 -12.03 -4.70
N ALA A 54 -6.62 -11.04 -5.18
CA ALA A 54 -5.19 -11.18 -5.43
C ALA A 54 -4.39 -11.37 -4.13
N LYS A 55 -4.71 -10.59 -3.08
CA LYS A 55 -4.03 -10.67 -1.79
C LYS A 55 -4.13 -12.06 -1.16
N ARG A 56 -5.29 -12.71 -1.27
CA ARG A 56 -5.49 -14.07 -0.73
C ARG A 56 -4.62 -15.14 -1.41
N GLN A 57 -4.06 -14.85 -2.57
CA GLN A 57 -3.19 -15.79 -3.31
C GLN A 57 -1.70 -15.60 -3.05
N ILE A 58 -1.28 -14.59 -2.30
CA ILE A 58 0.15 -14.29 -2.10
C ILE A 58 0.94 -15.53 -1.68
N ALA A 59 0.43 -16.30 -0.71
CA ALA A 59 1.14 -17.47 -0.20
C ALA A 59 1.18 -18.66 -1.18
N THR A 60 0.13 -18.84 -1.97
CA THR A 60 -0.03 -20.02 -2.86
C THR A 60 0.36 -19.76 -4.30
N ASN A 61 0.48 -18.49 -4.70
CA ASN A 61 0.77 -18.04 -6.05
C ASN A 61 1.77 -16.87 -6.04
N SER A 62 2.80 -16.95 -5.19
CA SER A 62 3.76 -15.86 -4.94
C SER A 62 4.51 -15.40 -6.20
N GLY A 63 4.93 -16.34 -7.06
CA GLY A 63 5.65 -16.01 -8.31
C GLY A 63 4.82 -15.29 -9.36
N ARG A 64 3.50 -15.19 -9.19
CA ARG A 64 2.55 -14.56 -10.12
C ARG A 64 1.67 -13.51 -9.42
N THR A 65 2.04 -13.12 -8.19
CA THR A 65 1.35 -12.10 -7.40
C THR A 65 2.31 -10.95 -7.12
N VAL A 66 1.89 -9.75 -7.47
CA VAL A 66 2.66 -8.51 -7.35
C VAL A 66 2.05 -7.66 -6.26
N SER A 67 2.85 -7.30 -5.27
CA SER A 67 2.54 -6.35 -4.20
C SER A 67 3.58 -5.23 -4.17
N SER A 68 3.30 -4.16 -3.45
CA SER A 68 4.24 -3.05 -3.20
C SER A 68 4.87 -2.42 -4.44
N ILE A 69 4.19 -2.52 -5.60
CA ILE A 69 4.70 -2.05 -6.90
C ILE A 69 4.99 -0.54 -6.91
N LYS A 70 4.33 0.24 -6.06
CA LYS A 70 4.52 1.68 -5.93
C LYS A 70 5.98 2.06 -5.62
N ARG A 71 6.72 1.21 -4.90
CA ARG A 71 8.16 1.39 -4.60
C ARG A 71 9.03 1.44 -5.87
N HIS A 72 8.55 0.89 -6.97
CA HIS A 72 9.28 0.82 -8.25
C HIS A 72 8.80 1.85 -9.28
N MET A 73 7.88 2.75 -8.90
CA MET A 73 7.41 3.80 -9.82
C MET A 73 8.55 4.68 -10.28
N GLY A 74 8.55 5.02 -11.56
CA GLY A 74 9.60 5.86 -12.17
C GLY A 74 10.92 5.15 -12.46
N SER A 75 11.06 3.85 -12.13
CA SER A 75 12.26 3.05 -12.40
C SER A 75 12.11 2.14 -13.62
N ASP A 76 13.21 1.52 -14.03
CA ASP A 76 13.27 0.52 -15.11
C ASP A 76 12.88 -0.89 -14.65
N TYR A 77 12.33 -1.03 -13.44
CA TYR A 77 11.88 -2.31 -12.92
C TYR A 77 10.86 -2.97 -13.84
N ARG A 78 10.93 -4.29 -13.98
CA ARG A 78 9.99 -5.10 -14.78
C ARG A 78 9.53 -6.30 -13.99
N VAL A 79 8.23 -6.56 -14.07
CA VAL A 79 7.62 -7.79 -13.57
C VAL A 79 7.45 -8.75 -14.74
N HIS A 80 8.16 -9.87 -14.69
CA HIS A 80 8.09 -10.89 -15.75
C HIS A 80 7.01 -11.93 -15.42
N ILE A 81 5.94 -11.96 -16.21
CA ILE A 81 4.82 -12.91 -16.04
C ILE A 81 4.35 -13.37 -17.42
N ASP A 82 4.29 -14.68 -17.63
CA ASP A 82 3.81 -15.34 -18.86
C ASP A 82 4.51 -14.83 -20.13
N GLY A 83 5.85 -14.65 -20.05
CA GLY A 83 6.64 -14.17 -21.18
C GLY A 83 6.43 -12.69 -21.52
N ARG A 84 5.79 -11.92 -20.62
CA ARG A 84 5.56 -10.48 -20.76
C ARG A 84 6.29 -9.73 -19.65
N ASP A 85 6.94 -8.64 -20.03
CA ASP A 85 7.56 -7.70 -19.12
C ASP A 85 6.60 -6.53 -18.86
N LEU A 86 6.09 -6.48 -17.63
CA LEU A 86 5.15 -5.45 -17.21
C LEU A 86 5.88 -4.37 -16.41
N THR A 87 5.59 -3.12 -16.72
CA THR A 87 6.12 -1.96 -16.01
C THR A 87 5.36 -1.71 -14.70
N PRO A 88 5.95 -0.98 -13.73
CA PRO A 88 5.23 -0.56 -12.54
C PRO A 88 3.96 0.24 -12.86
N GLN A 89 3.99 1.06 -13.92
CA GLN A 89 2.84 1.82 -14.38
C GLN A 89 1.71 0.93 -14.87
N GLU A 90 2.02 -0.14 -15.61
CA GLU A 90 1.01 -1.10 -16.09
C GLU A 90 0.37 -1.88 -14.94
N ILE A 91 1.16 -2.31 -13.96
CA ILE A 91 0.63 -2.98 -12.76
C ILE A 91 -0.25 -2.02 -11.94
N SER A 92 0.22 -0.79 -11.72
CA SER A 92 -0.56 0.25 -11.02
C SER A 92 -1.85 0.59 -11.77
N ALA A 93 -1.80 0.63 -13.10
CA ALA A 93 -3.00 0.84 -13.94
C ALA A 93 -4.05 -0.26 -13.79
N MET A 94 -3.64 -1.49 -13.48
CA MET A 94 -4.58 -2.58 -13.19
C MET A 94 -5.33 -2.32 -11.89
N ILE A 95 -4.65 -1.80 -10.87
CA ILE A 95 -5.26 -1.40 -9.61
C ILE A 95 -6.23 -0.23 -9.83
N LEU A 96 -5.77 0.81 -10.54
CA LEU A 96 -6.59 1.97 -10.88
C LEU A 96 -7.83 1.60 -11.73
N THR A 97 -7.70 0.62 -12.62
CA THR A 97 -8.83 0.11 -13.43
C THR A 97 -9.90 -0.53 -12.55
N LYS A 98 -9.50 -1.31 -11.53
CA LYS A 98 -10.46 -1.86 -10.56
C LYS A 98 -11.14 -0.73 -9.78
N ILE A 99 -10.37 0.19 -9.24
CA ILE A 99 -10.87 1.35 -8.47
C ILE A 99 -11.87 2.17 -9.30
N ARG A 100 -11.55 2.42 -10.57
CA ARG A 100 -12.46 3.11 -11.49
C ARG A 100 -13.77 2.35 -11.66
N ARG A 101 -13.72 1.03 -11.89
CA ARG A 101 -14.92 0.20 -12.06
C ARG A 101 -15.77 0.15 -10.78
N ASP A 102 -15.14 0.07 -9.63
CA ASP A 102 -15.83 0.12 -8.34
C ASP A 102 -16.55 1.47 -8.16
N ALA A 103 -15.87 2.58 -8.53
CA ALA A 103 -16.45 3.91 -8.50
C ALA A 103 -17.62 4.05 -9.51
N GLU A 104 -17.47 3.56 -10.74
CA GLU A 104 -18.53 3.54 -11.75
C GLU A 104 -19.75 2.73 -11.27
N SER A 105 -19.52 1.60 -10.62
CA SER A 105 -20.59 0.77 -10.05
C SER A 105 -21.33 1.48 -8.92
N TYR A 106 -20.60 2.19 -8.05
CA TYR A 106 -21.17 2.96 -6.95
C TYR A 106 -21.99 4.16 -7.46
N LEU A 107 -21.44 4.90 -8.43
CA LEU A 107 -22.01 6.13 -8.94
C LEU A 107 -23.14 5.91 -9.96
N GLY A 108 -23.19 4.73 -10.60
CA GLY A 108 -24.12 4.40 -11.67
C GLY A 108 -23.84 5.16 -12.98
N GLU A 109 -22.67 5.78 -13.13
CA GLU A 109 -22.26 6.53 -14.32
C GLU A 109 -20.76 6.33 -14.62
N PRO A 110 -20.32 6.54 -15.87
CA PRO A 110 -18.90 6.43 -16.23
C PRO A 110 -18.03 7.44 -15.48
N VAL A 111 -16.85 7.01 -15.06
CA VAL A 111 -15.82 7.83 -14.41
C VAL A 111 -14.63 7.99 -15.36
N THR A 112 -14.38 9.23 -15.76
CA THR A 112 -13.32 9.56 -16.71
C THR A 112 -12.23 10.46 -16.14
N GLU A 113 -12.46 11.09 -14.99
CA GLU A 113 -11.57 12.10 -14.42
C GLU A 113 -11.19 11.75 -12.98
N ALA A 114 -9.91 11.95 -12.64
CA ALA A 114 -9.41 11.70 -11.32
C ALA A 114 -8.34 12.70 -10.87
N VAL A 115 -8.26 12.89 -9.55
CA VAL A 115 -7.09 13.44 -8.85
C VAL A 115 -6.43 12.29 -8.12
N ILE A 116 -5.11 12.13 -8.24
CA ILE A 116 -4.37 11.01 -7.62
C ILE A 116 -3.34 11.58 -6.67
N THR A 117 -3.19 10.96 -5.48
CA THR A 117 -2.16 11.36 -4.51
C THR A 117 -0.85 10.62 -4.74
N VAL A 118 0.24 11.27 -4.33
CA VAL A 118 1.59 10.69 -4.30
C VAL A 118 2.32 11.15 -3.05
N PRO A 119 3.31 10.39 -2.55
CA PRO A 119 4.20 10.83 -1.48
C PRO A 119 4.83 12.19 -1.80
N ALA A 120 5.03 13.01 -0.77
CA ALA A 120 5.63 14.34 -0.97
C ALA A 120 7.08 14.24 -1.49
N TYR A 121 7.77 13.17 -1.15
CA TYR A 121 9.15 12.89 -1.51
C TYR A 121 9.32 12.25 -2.91
N PHE A 122 8.23 12.00 -3.65
CA PHE A 122 8.31 11.51 -5.03
C PHE A 122 8.93 12.54 -5.96
N ASP A 123 9.87 12.09 -6.78
CA ASP A 123 10.48 12.87 -7.85
C ASP A 123 9.55 13.01 -9.07
N ASP A 124 9.99 13.80 -10.06
CA ASP A 124 9.21 14.06 -11.26
C ASP A 124 8.96 12.79 -12.10
N SER A 125 9.91 11.84 -12.12
CA SER A 125 9.77 10.57 -12.84
C SER A 125 8.69 9.71 -12.20
N GLN A 126 8.65 9.64 -10.89
CA GLN A 126 7.66 8.89 -10.12
C GLN A 126 6.26 9.51 -10.24
N ARG A 127 6.17 10.85 -10.21
CA ARG A 127 4.92 11.60 -10.43
C ARG A 127 4.37 11.37 -11.83
N LYS A 128 5.24 11.46 -12.84
CA LYS A 128 4.88 11.19 -14.23
C LYS A 128 4.42 9.74 -14.42
N ALA A 129 5.15 8.78 -13.86
CA ALA A 129 4.78 7.37 -13.91
C ALA A 129 3.39 7.11 -13.28
N THR A 130 3.05 7.79 -12.18
CA THR A 130 1.72 7.72 -11.55
C THR A 130 0.65 8.31 -12.48
N GLN A 131 0.93 9.43 -13.12
CA GLN A 131 0.01 10.02 -14.10
C GLN A 131 -0.20 9.10 -15.30
N ASP A 132 0.87 8.47 -15.81
CA ASP A 132 0.81 7.54 -16.93
C ASP A 132 0.01 6.27 -16.56
N ALA A 133 0.15 5.77 -15.32
CA ALA A 133 -0.68 4.67 -14.82
C ALA A 133 -2.18 5.04 -14.84
N GLY A 134 -2.54 6.26 -14.44
CA GLY A 134 -3.91 6.76 -14.54
C GLY A 134 -4.42 6.78 -15.99
N ARG A 135 -3.61 7.25 -16.92
CA ARG A 135 -3.95 7.27 -18.36
C ARG A 135 -4.13 5.86 -18.93
N ILE A 136 -3.24 4.92 -18.59
CA ILE A 136 -3.36 3.51 -19.00
C ILE A 136 -4.67 2.90 -18.45
N ALA A 137 -5.07 3.30 -17.24
CA ALA A 137 -6.34 2.88 -16.64
C ALA A 137 -7.58 3.55 -17.29
N GLY A 138 -7.39 4.46 -18.24
CA GLY A 138 -8.46 5.20 -18.94
C GLY A 138 -8.99 6.39 -18.15
N LEU A 139 -8.19 6.94 -17.24
CA LEU A 139 -8.53 8.14 -16.48
C LEU A 139 -7.79 9.37 -17.03
N ASN A 140 -8.49 10.48 -17.19
CA ASN A 140 -7.89 11.78 -17.36
C ASN A 140 -7.47 12.28 -15.97
N VAL A 141 -6.16 12.24 -15.69
CA VAL A 141 -5.61 12.67 -14.40
C VAL A 141 -5.51 14.19 -14.41
N LEU A 142 -6.46 14.84 -13.74
CA LEU A 142 -6.55 16.30 -13.69
C LEU A 142 -5.39 16.90 -12.89
N ARG A 143 -5.00 16.23 -11.80
CA ARG A 143 -3.91 16.69 -10.94
C ARG A 143 -3.30 15.54 -10.14
N ILE A 144 -2.00 15.65 -9.91
CA ILE A 144 -1.27 14.88 -8.89
C ILE A 144 -1.07 15.81 -7.70
N ILE A 145 -1.43 15.36 -6.49
CA ILE A 145 -1.27 16.12 -5.23
C ILE A 145 -0.47 15.32 -4.22
N ASN A 146 0.17 16.02 -3.29
CA ASN A 146 0.94 15.36 -2.23
C ASN A 146 0.01 14.76 -1.17
N GLU A 147 0.28 13.53 -0.74
CA GLU A 147 -0.46 12.82 0.31
C GLU A 147 -0.59 13.64 1.61
N PRO A 148 0.50 14.25 2.17
CA PRO A 148 0.37 15.06 3.38
C PRO A 148 -0.50 16.30 3.21
N THR A 149 -0.50 16.91 2.00
CA THR A 149 -1.40 18.04 1.71
C THR A 149 -2.85 17.57 1.64
N ALA A 150 -3.11 16.45 0.97
CA ALA A 150 -4.45 15.86 0.89
C ALA A 150 -4.98 15.48 2.28
N ALA A 151 -4.14 14.91 3.14
CA ALA A 151 -4.48 14.56 4.52
C ALA A 151 -4.83 15.81 5.34
N ALA A 152 -4.04 16.88 5.24
CA ALA A 152 -4.30 18.15 5.92
C ALA A 152 -5.64 18.78 5.50
N VAL A 153 -5.92 18.80 4.19
CA VAL A 153 -7.22 19.29 3.66
C VAL A 153 -8.38 18.41 4.15
N ALA A 154 -8.22 17.08 4.10
CA ALA A 154 -9.27 16.16 4.54
C ALA A 154 -9.58 16.27 6.04
N TYR A 155 -8.61 16.68 6.84
CA TYR A 155 -8.78 16.94 8.27
C TYR A 155 -9.50 18.27 8.56
N GLY A 156 -9.69 19.12 7.54
CA GLY A 156 -10.42 20.40 7.67
C GLY A 156 -9.56 21.57 8.13
N LEU A 157 -8.24 21.45 8.02
CA LEU A 157 -7.29 22.45 8.50
C LEU A 157 -7.24 23.71 7.60
N ASP A 158 -7.85 23.66 6.42
CA ASP A 158 -7.99 24.79 5.51
C ASP A 158 -8.87 25.93 6.04
N ASN A 159 -9.73 25.62 7.04
CA ASN A 159 -10.67 26.56 7.65
C ASN A 159 -10.24 27.03 9.05
N GLU A 160 -9.06 26.65 9.51
CA GLU A 160 -8.55 27.02 10.84
C GLU A 160 -7.64 28.27 10.78
N ALA A 161 -7.31 28.80 11.96
CA ALA A 161 -6.37 29.91 12.08
C ALA A 161 -4.99 29.53 11.53
N PRO A 162 -4.17 30.51 11.09
CA PRO A 162 -2.82 30.25 10.61
C PRO A 162 -2.01 29.38 11.57
N GLN A 163 -1.44 28.29 11.07
CA GLN A 163 -0.72 27.32 11.88
C GLN A 163 0.34 26.57 11.09
N LYS A 164 1.28 25.97 11.83
CA LYS A 164 2.25 25.02 11.27
C LYS A 164 1.96 23.64 11.80
N ILE A 165 1.86 22.69 10.92
CA ILE A 165 1.60 21.29 11.25
C ILE A 165 2.76 20.41 10.81
N LEU A 166 2.94 19.31 11.52
CA LEU A 166 3.79 18.21 11.10
C LEU A 166 2.88 17.03 10.70
N VAL A 167 3.00 16.59 9.45
CA VAL A 167 2.35 15.39 8.97
C VAL A 167 3.38 14.27 8.97
N TYR A 168 3.07 13.20 9.70
CA TYR A 168 3.89 11.99 9.80
C TYR A 168 3.14 10.85 9.14
N ASP A 169 3.62 10.41 7.99
CA ASP A 169 3.01 9.34 7.19
C ASP A 169 3.95 8.14 7.11
N LEU A 170 3.63 7.09 7.86
CA LEU A 170 4.33 5.82 7.82
C LEU A 170 3.41 4.77 7.20
N GLY A 171 3.55 4.59 5.89
CA GLY A 171 2.81 3.60 5.12
C GLY A 171 3.41 2.19 5.18
N GLY A 172 2.91 1.29 4.34
CA GLY A 172 3.48 -0.05 4.20
C GLY A 172 4.82 -0.07 3.47
N GLY A 173 5.05 0.89 2.58
CA GLY A 173 6.24 0.89 1.71
C GLY A 173 7.05 2.16 1.70
N THR A 174 6.51 3.27 2.17
CA THR A 174 7.15 4.58 2.21
C THR A 174 6.95 5.23 3.57
N PHE A 175 7.90 6.06 3.95
CA PHE A 175 7.84 6.92 5.10
C PHE A 175 8.04 8.37 4.67
N ASP A 176 7.10 9.23 4.99
CA ASP A 176 7.13 10.66 4.68
C ASP A 176 6.87 11.50 5.93
N VAL A 177 7.66 12.55 6.12
CA VAL A 177 7.42 13.60 7.11
C VAL A 177 7.39 14.94 6.40
N SER A 178 6.35 15.72 6.62
CA SER A 178 6.21 17.05 6.03
C SER A 178 5.86 18.10 7.09
N ILE A 179 6.51 19.26 7.02
CA ILE A 179 6.13 20.45 7.77
C ILE A 179 5.38 21.34 6.81
N ILE A 180 4.12 21.62 7.13
CA ILE A 180 3.22 22.43 6.30
C ILE A 180 2.78 23.65 7.09
N GLU A 181 2.89 24.82 6.48
CA GLU A 181 2.31 26.07 6.97
C GLU A 181 0.96 26.27 6.28
N ILE A 182 -0.03 26.59 7.08
CA ILE A 182 -1.39 26.85 6.62
C ILE A 182 -1.71 28.27 6.96
N GLU A 183 -1.99 29.09 5.96
CA GLU A 183 -2.35 30.49 6.09
C GLU A 183 -3.34 30.89 5.00
N ASP A 184 -4.46 31.46 5.37
CA ASP A 184 -5.54 31.92 4.47
C ASP A 184 -5.97 30.83 3.45
N GLY A 185 -6.12 29.59 3.89
CA GLY A 185 -6.50 28.47 3.03
C GLY A 185 -5.41 27.99 2.06
N THR A 186 -4.20 28.55 2.19
CA THR A 186 -3.04 28.16 1.39
C THR A 186 -2.15 27.20 2.19
N PHE A 187 -1.77 26.09 1.55
CA PHE A 187 -0.87 25.09 2.11
C PHE A 187 0.53 25.25 1.52
N THR A 188 1.46 25.71 2.34
CA THR A 188 2.86 25.86 1.93
C THR A 188 3.70 24.78 2.59
N VAL A 189 4.31 23.90 1.78
CA VAL A 189 5.23 22.89 2.29
C VAL A 189 6.56 23.54 2.59
N LEU A 190 6.93 23.62 3.87
CA LEU A 190 8.18 24.24 4.33
C LEU A 190 9.36 23.29 4.24
N ALA A 191 9.14 22.02 4.57
CA ALA A 191 10.16 20.98 4.53
C ALA A 191 9.51 19.61 4.33
N THR A 192 10.22 18.73 3.65
CA THR A 192 9.89 17.31 3.53
C THR A 192 11.12 16.47 3.81
N GLY A 193 10.92 15.29 4.37
CA GLY A 193 11.92 14.25 4.53
C GLY A 193 11.24 12.91 4.50
N GLY A 194 12.00 11.84 4.30
CA GLY A 194 11.41 10.51 4.25
C GLY A 194 12.32 9.48 3.62
N ASP A 195 11.77 8.29 3.43
CA ASP A 195 12.43 7.19 2.75
C ASP A 195 11.39 6.46 1.90
N THR A 196 11.64 6.35 0.61
CA THR A 196 10.75 5.69 -0.36
C THR A 196 10.80 4.16 -0.29
N HIS A 197 11.68 3.61 0.57
CA HIS A 197 11.88 2.17 0.78
C HIS A 197 11.83 1.77 2.25
N LEU A 198 11.12 2.53 3.08
CA LEU A 198 10.91 2.23 4.50
C LEU A 198 9.42 2.24 4.82
N GLY A 199 8.92 1.16 5.42
CA GLY A 199 7.53 1.05 5.83
C GLY A 199 7.22 -0.26 6.53
N GLY A 200 5.94 -0.55 6.73
CA GLY A 200 5.46 -1.76 7.41
C GLY A 200 5.98 -3.05 6.78
N ASP A 201 6.11 -3.11 5.45
CA ASP A 201 6.63 -4.27 4.73
C ASP A 201 8.07 -4.62 5.17
N ASP A 202 8.90 -3.60 5.46
CA ASP A 202 10.28 -3.81 5.91
C ASP A 202 10.33 -4.31 7.35
N PHE A 203 9.39 -3.87 8.20
CA PHE A 203 9.26 -4.38 9.56
C PHE A 203 8.80 -5.83 9.56
N ASP A 204 7.83 -6.18 8.72
CA ASP A 204 7.35 -7.55 8.54
C ASP A 204 8.48 -8.46 8.03
N GLU A 205 9.30 -8.00 7.08
CA GLU A 205 10.46 -8.74 6.58
C GLU A 205 11.49 -9.02 7.68
N ARG A 206 11.77 -8.07 8.56
CA ARG A 206 12.66 -8.28 9.71
C ARG A 206 12.13 -9.34 10.67
N ILE A 207 10.82 -9.38 10.89
CA ILE A 207 10.19 -10.43 11.72
C ILE A 207 10.31 -11.79 11.03
N VAL A 208 10.10 -11.86 9.72
CA VAL A 208 10.27 -13.10 8.94
C VAL A 208 11.71 -13.58 8.99
N GLU A 209 12.70 -12.68 8.77
CA GLU A 209 14.12 -13.02 8.85
C GLU A 209 14.49 -13.56 10.24
N TRP A 210 14.02 -12.91 11.30
CA TRP A 210 14.23 -13.38 12.66
C TRP A 210 13.58 -14.75 12.90
N ALA A 211 12.33 -14.95 12.51
CA ALA A 211 11.64 -16.22 12.67
C ALA A 211 12.31 -17.37 11.90
N VAL A 212 12.82 -17.08 10.69
CA VAL A 212 13.60 -18.04 9.90
C VAL A 212 14.92 -18.37 10.60
N ALA A 213 15.64 -17.39 11.13
CA ALA A 213 16.91 -17.60 11.84
C ALA A 213 16.74 -18.46 13.10
N GLU A 214 15.69 -18.21 13.87
CA GLU A 214 15.41 -18.95 15.12
C GLU A 214 14.90 -20.38 14.88
N HIS A 215 14.15 -20.61 13.80
CA HIS A 215 13.46 -21.90 13.58
C HIS A 215 14.06 -22.72 12.45
N SER A 216 14.97 -22.16 11.67
CA SER A 216 15.69 -22.92 10.65
C SER A 216 16.86 -23.65 11.30
N GLY A 217 16.73 -24.96 11.47
CA GLY A 217 17.90 -25.82 11.64
C GLY A 217 18.84 -25.65 10.42
N PRO A 218 20.07 -26.23 10.44
CA PRO A 218 21.18 -25.89 9.52
C PRO A 218 20.95 -26.13 8.01
N GLN A 219 19.72 -26.32 7.56
CA GLN A 219 19.37 -26.63 6.17
C GLN A 219 18.57 -25.56 5.41
N CYS A 220 18.23 -24.42 6.01
CA CYS A 220 17.59 -23.30 5.30
C CYS A 220 18.54 -22.10 5.26
N GLY A 221 19.38 -22.02 4.25
CA GLY A 221 20.17 -20.81 3.99
C GLY A 221 19.26 -19.64 3.56
N PRO A 222 19.64 -18.38 3.85
CA PRO A 222 18.86 -17.22 3.45
C PRO A 222 18.76 -17.15 1.93
N ARG A 223 17.53 -17.26 1.40
CA ARG A 223 17.28 -16.92 0.00
C ARG A 223 17.27 -15.42 -0.10
N ARG A 224 18.31 -14.86 -0.70
CA ARG A 224 18.31 -13.47 -1.15
C ARG A 224 17.20 -13.33 -2.19
N HIS A 225 16.21 -12.50 -1.93
CA HIS A 225 15.32 -11.97 -2.95
C HIS A 225 16.10 -10.96 -3.79
N GLY A 226 17.01 -11.47 -4.66
CA GLY A 226 17.58 -10.70 -5.74
C GLY A 226 16.74 -10.93 -7.00
N PRO A 227 16.71 -9.99 -7.95
CA PRO A 227 16.05 -10.22 -9.23
C PRO A 227 16.66 -11.48 -9.89
N PRO A 228 15.87 -12.30 -10.60
CA PRO A 228 16.40 -13.46 -11.30
C PRO A 228 17.36 -12.99 -12.39
N GLU A 229 18.65 -13.25 -12.20
CA GLU A 229 19.61 -13.14 -13.29
C GLU A 229 19.23 -14.13 -14.37
N GLY A 230 19.12 -13.65 -15.60
CA GLY A 230 18.79 -14.46 -16.77
C GLY A 230 19.81 -15.58 -16.97
N GLY A 231 19.35 -16.80 -16.82
CA GLY A 231 20.09 -18.02 -17.13
C GLY A 231 19.13 -19.09 -17.60
N SER A 232 19.24 -19.48 -18.87
CA SER A 232 18.55 -20.62 -19.48
C SER A 232 18.94 -21.91 -18.77
N GLY A 233 18.07 -22.47 -17.96
CA GLY A 233 18.26 -23.76 -17.29
C GLY A 233 16.92 -24.38 -16.91
N LYS A 234 16.67 -25.55 -17.48
CA LYS A 234 15.49 -26.40 -17.31
C LYS A 234 15.10 -26.56 -15.85
N GLY A 235 13.78 -26.53 -15.62
CA GLY A 235 13.10 -26.53 -14.36
C GLY A 235 13.53 -27.58 -13.33
N GLN A 236 13.50 -27.14 -12.09
CA GLN A 236 13.14 -27.99 -10.96
C GLN A 236 12.10 -27.23 -10.15
N GLU A 237 10.88 -27.74 -10.21
CA GLU A 237 9.80 -27.37 -9.32
C GLU A 237 10.19 -27.78 -7.90
N GLY A 238 10.75 -26.85 -7.15
CA GLY A 238 10.92 -26.98 -5.72
C GLY A 238 9.72 -26.36 -5.04
N ALA A 239 8.64 -27.11 -4.90
CA ALA A 239 7.52 -26.72 -4.06
C ALA A 239 8.02 -26.47 -2.63
N PHE A 240 7.90 -25.23 -2.15
CA PHE A 240 8.12 -24.88 -0.77
C PHE A 240 6.92 -25.40 0.03
N GLN A 241 6.95 -26.66 0.42
CA GLN A 241 6.11 -27.19 1.48
C GLN A 241 6.81 -26.91 2.81
N CYS A 242 6.68 -25.69 3.33
CA CYS A 242 6.72 -25.49 4.76
C CYS A 242 5.44 -26.14 5.32
N ALA A 243 5.53 -27.41 5.70
CA ALA A 243 4.53 -28.00 6.55
C ALA A 243 4.55 -27.24 7.88
N PHE A 244 3.60 -26.33 8.06
CA PHE A 244 3.24 -25.83 9.37
C PHE A 244 2.74 -27.03 10.17
N ARG A 245 3.61 -27.65 10.95
CA ARG A 245 3.14 -28.47 12.07
C ARG A 245 2.63 -27.47 13.10
N PRO A 246 1.34 -27.51 13.45
CA PRO A 246 0.89 -26.79 14.63
C PRO A 246 1.79 -27.22 15.78
N ALA A 247 2.39 -26.27 16.49
CA ALA A 247 3.07 -26.57 17.74
C ALA A 247 2.05 -27.26 18.62
N GLU A 248 2.36 -28.48 19.03
CA GLU A 248 1.57 -29.15 20.07
C GLU A 248 1.54 -28.21 21.28
N PRO A 249 0.36 -27.99 21.90
CA PRO A 249 0.28 -27.16 23.09
C PRO A 249 1.24 -27.75 24.13
N ALA A 250 2.24 -26.99 24.54
CA ALA A 250 3.12 -27.35 25.63
C ALA A 250 2.25 -27.61 26.85
N VAL A 251 2.16 -28.89 27.25
CA VAL A 251 1.53 -29.29 28.49
C VAL A 251 2.35 -28.67 29.61
N HIS A 252 1.89 -27.52 30.12
CA HIS A 252 2.42 -26.92 31.32
C HIS A 252 2.25 -27.91 32.50
N ARG A 253 3.30 -28.65 32.82
CA ARG A 253 3.45 -29.22 34.15
C ARG A 253 3.75 -28.09 35.12
N GLY A 254 2.88 -28.00 36.12
CA GLY A 254 2.70 -26.90 37.03
C GLY A 254 3.96 -26.36 37.73
N GLY A 255 3.80 -25.12 38.16
CA GLY A 255 4.52 -24.53 39.28
C GLY A 255 5.33 -23.30 38.90
N GLN A 256 4.74 -22.17 39.00
CA GLN A 256 5.08 -20.96 39.75
C GLN A 256 4.37 -19.76 39.16
N GLY A 257 3.63 -19.06 40.00
CA GLY A 257 2.77 -17.96 39.63
C GLY A 257 3.53 -16.74 39.10
N TRP A 258 2.94 -16.09 38.15
CA TRP A 258 3.31 -14.75 37.73
C TRP A 258 3.06 -13.74 38.87
N PRO A 259 3.98 -12.81 39.18
CA PRO A 259 3.68 -11.73 40.09
C PRO A 259 2.62 -10.82 39.47
N SER A 260 1.55 -10.58 40.19
CA SER A 260 0.53 -9.59 39.88
C SER A 260 1.17 -8.18 39.80
N PRO A 261 0.84 -7.33 38.82
CA PRO A 261 1.22 -5.93 38.87
C PRO A 261 0.47 -5.27 40.01
N SER A 262 1.23 -4.76 40.99
CA SER A 262 0.72 -3.93 42.08
C SER A 262 0.12 -2.66 41.46
N GLY A 263 -1.18 -2.48 41.64
CA GLY A 263 -1.90 -1.28 41.26
C GLY A 263 -1.42 -0.04 42.03
N SER A 264 -1.26 1.03 41.30
CA SER A 264 -1.43 2.38 41.78
C SER A 264 -2.21 3.14 40.71
N GLU A 265 -3.49 3.39 41.00
CA GLU A 265 -4.30 4.31 40.22
C GLU A 265 -3.72 5.73 40.34
N PRO A 266 -3.60 6.49 39.23
CA PRO A 266 -3.32 7.93 39.37
C PRO A 266 -4.59 8.62 39.78
N GLY A 267 -4.50 9.40 40.87
CA GLY A 267 -5.57 10.27 41.35
C GLY A 267 -5.87 11.40 40.38
N PRO A 268 -7.07 12.04 40.51
CA PRO A 268 -7.52 13.07 39.59
C PRO A 268 -6.65 14.35 39.70
N PRO A 269 -6.52 15.14 38.61
CA PRO A 269 -5.77 16.40 38.64
C PRO A 269 -6.45 17.46 39.49
N PRO A 270 -5.70 18.37 40.09
CA PRO A 270 -6.25 19.46 40.90
C PRO A 270 -7.00 20.48 40.03
N VAL A 271 -8.03 21.08 40.65
CA VAL A 271 -8.94 22.11 40.13
C VAL A 271 -8.20 23.40 39.78
#